data_1f6d254539f01b6e9628f37c071c4716
#
_entry.id   1f6d254539f01b6e9628f37c071c4716
#
_cell.length_a   1.000
_cell.length_b   1.000
_cell.length_c   1.000
_cell.angle_alpha   90.00
_cell.angle_beta   90.00
_cell.angle_gamma   90.00
#
_symmetry.space_group_name_H-M   'P 1'
#
loop_
_entity.id
_entity.type
_entity.pdbx_description
1 polymer ?
#
loop_
_entity_poly.entity_id
_entity_poly.type
_entity_poly.pdbx_seq_one_letter_code
_entity_poly.pdbx_strand_id
1 'polypeptide(L)'
;MPNGILGTALTGLMAFQRSMQTTSNNVANVNTEGYSRQNTNLESANTTFSDGNYVGNGVNVSNVTRSYDQFISNNIRTTASALGSADRFQSMTAQVDNLMANPDTGMASSMKAFFSATNGVASDPTSIPARQVMVTASNTLTSQFNNVSSQLENLRANNNAYMQTNIDSINSYTQSIADLNSKIASATRGGGSQFPNNLLDQRDQLLAKLSENIDVSTLTRPDGSVDVFIGQGQALISGDSRSTLTLSSSTTDPMQKNVMMNGYDVSNQFASGSLSGTVKFRDQVLDPAQQQLGLVAAGLGIAFNEVHKQGIDLNGAAGRDMFSFQPTEIPVYANNGNNGGGVTATFDRATLNQLHASDYRLDYTAGAYSLTRLSDNTKVMLPTGGLPTTVDGMTITETSVPVGTASFMIRPTYQAAKNITSGIVDPTQIAAADGNGMGENVNALALARLETESTLVEGKSFNQSYQQMVARVGTSANAASVSLSAQKALNNQAVEARANFAGVNLDEEAANLIKFQNAYQASSQVIAISRSLFDSLLAAVR
;
A
#
# COMPACT_ATOMS: atom_id res chain seq x y z
N MET A 1 26.29 67.31 -15.71
CA MET A 1 25.91 65.94 -15.35
C MET A 1 24.65 65.47 -16.04
N PRO A 2 24.77 64.87 -17.19
CA PRO A 2 23.58 64.30 -17.89
C PRO A 2 23.26 62.86 -17.46
N ASN A 3 24.00 62.29 -16.50
CA ASN A 3 23.85 60.86 -16.14
C ASN A 3 22.56 60.49 -15.37
N GLY A 4 21.84 61.46 -14.81
CA GLY A 4 20.65 61.19 -14.03
C GLY A 4 19.45 60.68 -14.86
N ILE A 5 18.98 61.47 -15.86
CA ILE A 5 17.79 61.14 -16.67
C ILE A 5 18.03 59.95 -17.58
N LEU A 6 19.19 59.92 -18.26
CA LEU A 6 19.57 58.84 -19.16
C LEU A 6 19.76 57.51 -18.37
N GLY A 7 20.43 57.57 -17.21
CA GLY A 7 20.62 56.41 -16.34
C GLY A 7 19.31 55.85 -15.82
N THR A 8 18.42 56.72 -15.33
CA THR A 8 17.07 56.32 -14.84
C THR A 8 16.24 55.70 -15.96
N ALA A 9 16.26 56.25 -17.16
CA ALA A 9 15.53 55.72 -18.29
C ALA A 9 16.10 54.40 -18.79
N LEU A 10 17.42 54.21 -18.78
CA LEU A 10 18.10 52.97 -19.17
C LEU A 10 17.80 51.83 -18.18
N THR A 11 17.85 52.11 -16.86
CA THR A 11 17.48 51.10 -15.84
C THR A 11 16.01 50.70 -15.96
N GLY A 12 15.10 51.65 -16.23
CA GLY A 12 13.69 51.37 -16.49
C GLY A 12 13.49 50.48 -17.73
N LEU A 13 14.17 50.80 -18.82
CA LEU A 13 14.09 50.03 -20.07
C LEU A 13 14.55 48.59 -19.85
N MET A 14 15.67 48.34 -19.17
CA MET A 14 16.18 47.00 -18.85
C MET A 14 15.21 46.23 -17.93
N ALA A 15 14.62 46.90 -16.93
CA ALA A 15 13.67 46.32 -16.02
C ALA A 15 12.37 45.87 -16.72
N PHE A 16 11.82 46.70 -17.59
CA PHE A 16 10.60 46.37 -18.36
C PHE A 16 10.86 45.31 -19.42
N GLN A 17 12.04 45.33 -20.07
CA GLN A 17 12.46 44.23 -20.95
C GLN A 17 12.52 42.90 -20.22
N ARG A 18 13.09 42.85 -19.02
CA ARG A 18 13.14 41.63 -18.19
C ARG A 18 11.74 41.18 -17.78
N SER A 19 10.84 42.12 -17.41
CA SER A 19 9.46 41.81 -17.07
C SER A 19 8.69 41.23 -18.26
N MET A 20 8.86 41.78 -19.48
CA MET A 20 8.27 41.20 -20.70
C MET A 20 8.79 39.80 -20.99
N GLN A 21 10.09 39.52 -20.80
CA GLN A 21 10.67 38.18 -20.97
C GLN A 21 10.04 37.20 -19.97
N THR A 22 9.87 37.60 -18.72
CA THR A 22 9.23 36.77 -17.69
C THR A 22 7.77 36.47 -18.03
N THR A 23 6.99 37.49 -18.42
CA THR A 23 5.60 37.34 -18.88
C THR A 23 5.48 36.43 -20.09
N SER A 24 6.35 36.62 -21.11
CA SER A 24 6.39 35.73 -22.27
C SER A 24 6.74 34.30 -21.92
N ASN A 25 7.64 34.10 -20.96
CA ASN A 25 7.97 32.76 -20.46
C ASN A 25 6.76 32.11 -19.71
N ASN A 26 5.99 32.89 -18.93
CA ASN A 26 4.76 32.41 -18.30
C ASN A 26 3.75 31.96 -19.38
N VAL A 27 3.50 32.77 -20.41
CA VAL A 27 2.58 32.44 -21.52
C VAL A 27 3.03 31.18 -22.25
N ALA A 28 4.34 31.05 -22.56
CA ALA A 28 4.87 29.86 -23.23
C ALA A 28 4.71 28.56 -22.43
N ASN A 29 4.71 28.65 -21.10
CA ASN A 29 4.65 27.49 -20.21
C ASN A 29 3.27 27.29 -19.55
N VAL A 30 2.21 27.96 -20.00
CA VAL A 30 0.86 27.85 -19.41
C VAL A 30 0.34 26.40 -19.31
N ASN A 31 0.70 25.56 -20.29
CA ASN A 31 0.32 24.14 -20.35
C ASN A 31 1.44 23.20 -19.89
N THR A 32 2.55 23.71 -19.36
CA THR A 32 3.64 22.89 -18.85
C THR A 32 3.28 22.41 -17.44
N GLU A 33 3.12 21.10 -17.25
CA GLU A 33 2.81 20.51 -15.96
C GLU A 33 3.89 20.85 -14.92
N GLY A 34 3.46 21.28 -13.74
CA GLY A 34 4.37 21.63 -12.65
C GLY A 34 4.94 23.05 -12.73
N TYR A 35 4.78 23.78 -13.83
CA TYR A 35 5.23 25.14 -13.95
C TYR A 35 4.53 26.06 -12.95
N SER A 36 5.30 26.94 -12.32
CA SER A 36 4.79 27.98 -11.42
C SER A 36 4.99 29.35 -12.06
N ARG A 37 3.94 30.18 -12.07
CA ARG A 37 3.99 31.56 -12.54
C ARG A 37 5.16 32.31 -11.93
N GLN A 38 5.93 33.03 -12.75
CA GLN A 38 7.07 33.83 -12.32
C GLN A 38 6.75 35.32 -12.33
N ASN A 39 7.23 36.03 -11.32
CA ASN A 39 7.07 37.47 -11.18
C ASN A 39 8.42 38.16 -11.08
N THR A 40 8.57 39.27 -11.81
CA THR A 40 9.76 40.13 -11.75
C THR A 40 9.56 41.13 -10.61
N ASN A 41 10.44 41.07 -9.60
CA ASN A 41 10.42 42.02 -8.46
C ASN A 41 11.29 43.22 -8.81
N LEU A 42 10.65 44.38 -8.82
CA LEU A 42 11.28 45.66 -9.14
C LEU A 42 11.50 46.44 -7.84
N GLU A 43 12.69 46.97 -7.64
CA GLU A 43 13.06 47.81 -6.50
C GLU A 43 13.62 49.14 -6.98
N SER A 44 13.38 50.21 -6.20
CA SER A 44 14.02 51.50 -6.51
C SER A 44 15.55 51.38 -6.35
N ALA A 45 16.30 51.86 -7.34
CA ALA A 45 17.75 51.90 -7.20
C ALA A 45 18.17 52.88 -6.08
N ASN A 46 19.35 52.62 -5.47
CA ASN A 46 19.85 53.43 -4.39
C ASN A 46 19.89 54.92 -4.79
N THR A 47 19.37 55.77 -3.92
CA THR A 47 19.38 57.23 -4.10
C THR A 47 20.81 57.76 -4.01
N THR A 48 21.15 58.74 -4.81
CA THR A 48 22.44 59.49 -4.69
C THR A 48 22.16 60.85 -4.05
N PHE A 49 23.00 61.28 -3.13
CA PHE A 49 22.94 62.61 -2.56
C PHE A 49 23.72 63.59 -3.50
N SER A 50 23.01 64.56 -4.11
CA SER A 50 23.62 65.59 -5.00
C SER A 50 22.93 66.93 -4.75
N ASP A 51 23.73 67.99 -4.67
CA ASP A 51 23.28 69.37 -4.51
C ASP A 51 22.32 69.61 -3.31
N GLY A 52 22.56 68.89 -2.21
CA GLY A 52 21.74 69.04 -0.98
C GLY A 52 20.44 68.21 -0.99
N ASN A 53 20.18 67.43 -2.03
CA ASN A 53 18.97 66.61 -2.17
C ASN A 53 19.29 65.14 -2.49
N TYR A 54 18.41 64.24 -2.07
CA TYR A 54 18.47 62.83 -2.48
C TYR A 54 17.73 62.67 -3.82
N VAL A 55 18.45 62.21 -4.84
CA VAL A 55 17.93 62.00 -6.18
C VAL A 55 17.82 60.49 -6.44
N GLY A 56 16.66 60.02 -6.96
CA GLY A 56 16.45 58.62 -7.31
C GLY A 56 17.23 58.22 -8.56
N ASN A 57 17.80 57.00 -8.58
CA ASN A 57 18.62 56.48 -9.69
C ASN A 57 17.87 55.46 -10.58
N GLY A 58 16.53 55.50 -10.55
CA GLY A 58 15.69 54.59 -11.35
C GLY A 58 15.29 53.30 -10.66
N VAL A 59 15.21 52.20 -11.39
CA VAL A 59 14.70 50.92 -10.93
C VAL A 59 15.68 49.78 -11.25
N ASN A 60 15.85 48.85 -10.31
CA ASN A 60 16.59 47.62 -10.52
C ASN A 60 15.64 46.42 -10.49
N VAL A 61 15.95 45.38 -11.24
CA VAL A 61 15.37 44.05 -11.06
C VAL A 61 16.07 43.38 -9.90
N SER A 62 15.40 43.25 -8.78
CA SER A 62 15.94 42.60 -7.60
C SER A 62 16.08 41.08 -7.83
N ASN A 63 15.00 40.45 -8.26
CA ASN A 63 14.98 39.02 -8.60
C ASN A 63 13.75 38.67 -9.43
N VAL A 64 13.71 37.43 -9.97
CA VAL A 64 12.53 36.81 -10.53
C VAL A 64 12.13 35.63 -9.64
N THR A 65 11.02 35.78 -8.94
CA THR A 65 10.51 34.76 -8.03
C THR A 65 9.37 33.98 -8.67
N ARG A 66 9.23 32.70 -8.31
CA ARG A 66 8.06 31.91 -8.65
C ARG A 66 6.95 32.09 -7.59
N SER A 67 5.70 32.00 -8.02
CA SER A 67 4.56 31.92 -7.10
C SER A 67 4.61 30.56 -6.39
N TYR A 68 5.01 30.55 -5.14
CA TYR A 68 5.17 29.35 -4.34
C TYR A 68 4.65 29.58 -2.92
N ASP A 69 3.83 28.64 -2.46
CA ASP A 69 3.34 28.59 -1.09
C ASP A 69 3.62 27.20 -0.51
N GLN A 70 4.34 27.16 0.61
CA GLN A 70 4.76 25.92 1.26
C GLN A 70 3.57 25.13 1.82
N PHE A 71 2.55 25.83 2.32
CA PHE A 71 1.36 25.19 2.87
C PHE A 71 0.55 24.49 1.76
N ILE A 72 0.30 25.19 0.65
CA ILE A 72 -0.38 24.61 -0.53
C ILE A 72 0.41 23.41 -1.07
N SER A 73 1.73 23.53 -1.18
CA SER A 73 2.59 22.46 -1.67
C SER A 73 2.59 21.24 -0.74
N ASN A 74 2.60 21.46 0.57
CA ASN A 74 2.47 20.38 1.56
C ASN A 74 1.09 19.72 1.48
N ASN A 75 0.02 20.50 1.32
CA ASN A 75 -1.34 19.98 1.22
C ASN A 75 -1.50 19.07 -0.01
N ILE A 76 -0.96 19.47 -1.16
CA ILE A 76 -0.95 18.63 -2.38
C ILE A 76 -0.24 17.30 -2.11
N ARG A 77 0.96 17.32 -1.51
CA ARG A 77 1.69 16.09 -1.20
C ARG A 77 0.93 15.18 -0.26
N THR A 78 0.33 15.74 0.78
CA THR A 78 -0.45 14.97 1.76
C THR A 78 -1.71 14.36 1.13
N THR A 79 -2.47 15.13 0.34
CA THR A 79 -3.67 14.64 -0.32
C THR A 79 -3.36 13.65 -1.45
N ALA A 80 -2.28 13.86 -2.22
CA ALA A 80 -1.83 12.92 -3.25
C ALA A 80 -1.39 11.58 -2.63
N SER A 81 -0.68 11.61 -1.49
CA SER A 81 -0.28 10.42 -0.76
C SER A 81 -1.48 9.65 -0.21
N ALA A 82 -2.44 10.35 0.40
CA ALA A 82 -3.67 9.74 0.89
C ALA A 82 -4.51 9.12 -0.25
N LEU A 83 -4.60 9.81 -1.39
CA LEU A 83 -5.27 9.32 -2.60
C LEU A 83 -4.58 8.06 -3.13
N GLY A 84 -3.24 8.06 -3.26
CA GLY A 84 -2.48 6.89 -3.73
C GLY A 84 -2.69 5.66 -2.85
N SER A 85 -2.74 5.84 -1.51
CA SER A 85 -3.06 4.76 -0.57
C SER A 85 -4.48 4.24 -0.74
N ALA A 86 -5.48 5.13 -0.83
CA ALA A 86 -6.89 4.78 -0.95
C ALA A 86 -7.19 4.08 -2.29
N ASP A 87 -6.63 4.59 -3.39
CA ASP A 87 -6.80 4.03 -4.72
C ASP A 87 -6.26 2.60 -4.79
N ARG A 88 -5.04 2.39 -4.30
CA ARG A 88 -4.43 1.07 -4.30
C ARG A 88 -5.17 0.07 -3.42
N PHE A 89 -5.52 0.48 -2.21
CA PHE A 89 -6.26 -0.35 -1.27
C PHE A 89 -7.64 -0.74 -1.85
N GLN A 90 -8.38 0.21 -2.41
CA GLN A 90 -9.69 -0.04 -3.03
C GLN A 90 -9.58 -0.97 -4.23
N SER A 91 -8.65 -0.70 -5.15
CA SER A 91 -8.48 -1.50 -6.37
C SER A 91 -8.19 -2.97 -6.08
N MET A 92 -7.35 -3.27 -5.09
CA MET A 92 -7.01 -4.64 -4.71
C MET A 92 -8.12 -5.31 -3.88
N THR A 93 -8.77 -4.56 -2.99
CA THR A 93 -9.88 -5.07 -2.17
C THR A 93 -11.08 -5.46 -3.03
N ALA A 94 -11.39 -4.67 -4.05
CA ALA A 94 -12.46 -4.98 -5.01
C ALA A 94 -12.21 -6.30 -5.77
N GLN A 95 -10.95 -6.66 -6.04
CA GLN A 95 -10.63 -7.94 -6.69
C GLN A 95 -10.94 -9.13 -5.77
N VAL A 96 -10.64 -9.01 -4.46
CA VAL A 96 -10.99 -10.06 -3.49
C VAL A 96 -12.51 -10.13 -3.31
N ASP A 97 -13.20 -9.00 -3.25
CA ASP A 97 -14.66 -8.95 -3.14
C ASP A 97 -15.33 -9.63 -4.34
N ASN A 98 -14.93 -9.30 -5.56
CA ASN A 98 -15.44 -9.93 -6.77
C ASN A 98 -15.17 -11.44 -6.83
N LEU A 99 -14.03 -11.90 -6.30
CA LEU A 99 -13.71 -13.32 -6.22
C LEU A 99 -14.64 -14.08 -5.26
N MET A 100 -14.98 -13.47 -4.13
CA MET A 100 -15.73 -14.13 -3.06
C MET A 100 -17.24 -13.96 -3.15
N ALA A 101 -17.70 -12.84 -3.68
CA ALA A 101 -19.13 -12.50 -3.76
C ALA A 101 -19.87 -13.14 -4.94
N ASN A 102 -19.18 -13.86 -5.84
CA ASN A 102 -19.81 -14.48 -7.00
C ASN A 102 -20.78 -15.60 -6.58
N PRO A 103 -22.09 -15.46 -6.78
CA PRO A 103 -23.09 -16.43 -6.31
C PRO A 103 -23.06 -17.75 -7.12
N ASP A 104 -22.67 -17.72 -8.39
CA ASP A 104 -22.78 -18.87 -9.30
C ASP A 104 -21.57 -19.80 -9.21
N THR A 105 -20.39 -19.25 -8.93
CA THR A 105 -19.13 -19.99 -8.84
C THR A 105 -18.55 -19.98 -7.42
N GLY A 106 -19.31 -19.47 -6.45
CA GLY A 106 -18.87 -19.26 -5.08
C GLY A 106 -18.78 -20.55 -4.25
N MET A 107 -17.94 -20.52 -3.24
CA MET A 107 -17.74 -21.60 -2.26
C MET A 107 -19.04 -22.00 -1.56
N ALA A 108 -19.94 -21.03 -1.29
CA ALA A 108 -21.21 -21.28 -0.63
C ALA A 108 -22.10 -22.29 -1.40
N SER A 109 -22.15 -22.18 -2.74
CA SER A 109 -22.91 -23.10 -3.59
C SER A 109 -22.31 -24.52 -3.55
N SER A 110 -20.99 -24.64 -3.58
CA SER A 110 -20.28 -25.91 -3.51
C SER A 110 -20.44 -26.59 -2.14
N MET A 111 -20.37 -25.83 -1.04
CA MET A 111 -20.66 -26.36 0.31
C MET A 111 -22.12 -26.84 0.43
N LYS A 112 -23.08 -26.04 -0.05
CA LYS A 112 -24.49 -26.43 -0.06
C LYS A 112 -24.72 -27.70 -0.89
N ALA A 113 -24.13 -27.83 -2.07
CA ALA A 113 -24.23 -29.01 -2.92
C ALA A 113 -23.65 -30.25 -2.23
N PHE A 114 -22.52 -30.12 -1.53
CA PHE A 114 -21.90 -31.20 -0.77
C PHE A 114 -22.80 -31.69 0.36
N PHE A 115 -23.34 -30.80 1.21
CA PHE A 115 -24.24 -31.18 2.30
C PHE A 115 -25.59 -31.70 1.78
N SER A 116 -26.09 -31.18 0.66
CA SER A 116 -27.27 -31.73 0.01
C SER A 116 -27.05 -33.17 -0.48
N ALA A 117 -25.87 -33.46 -1.04
CA ALA A 117 -25.49 -34.82 -1.44
C ALA A 117 -25.30 -35.74 -0.20
N THR A 118 -24.76 -35.23 0.90
CA THR A 118 -24.67 -35.96 2.19
C THR A 118 -26.05 -36.30 2.73
N ASN A 119 -27.01 -35.37 2.68
CA ASN A 119 -28.42 -35.62 3.03
C ASN A 119 -29.06 -36.65 2.08
N GLY A 120 -28.69 -36.70 0.79
CA GLY A 120 -29.11 -37.74 -0.12
C GLY A 120 -28.68 -39.13 0.30
N VAL A 121 -27.43 -39.29 0.78
CA VAL A 121 -26.93 -40.55 1.33
C VAL A 121 -27.63 -40.88 2.67
N ALA A 122 -27.94 -39.90 3.52
CA ALA A 122 -28.67 -40.11 4.75
C ALA A 122 -30.13 -40.56 4.48
N SER A 123 -30.72 -40.17 3.37
CA SER A 123 -32.08 -40.56 2.99
C SER A 123 -32.14 -41.98 2.39
N ASP A 124 -31.11 -42.40 1.65
CA ASP A 124 -30.98 -43.74 1.07
C ASP A 124 -29.53 -44.23 1.17
N PRO A 125 -29.15 -44.79 2.34
CA PRO A 125 -27.75 -45.11 2.62
C PRO A 125 -27.19 -46.28 1.81
N THR A 126 -28.02 -47.09 1.17
CA THR A 126 -27.60 -48.21 0.29
C THR A 126 -27.48 -47.83 -1.17
N SER A 127 -27.96 -46.67 -1.56
CA SER A 127 -27.96 -46.17 -2.94
C SER A 127 -26.58 -45.82 -3.45
N ILE A 128 -26.04 -46.65 -4.35
CA ILE A 128 -24.77 -46.34 -5.01
C ILE A 128 -24.81 -45.00 -5.79
N PRO A 129 -25.91 -44.67 -6.54
CA PRO A 129 -26.04 -43.36 -7.17
C PRO A 129 -25.95 -42.17 -6.17
N ALA A 130 -26.66 -42.25 -5.03
CA ALA A 130 -26.61 -41.17 -4.02
C ALA A 130 -25.17 -40.98 -3.46
N ARG A 131 -24.51 -42.10 -3.17
CA ARG A 131 -23.10 -42.09 -2.73
C ARG A 131 -22.15 -41.54 -3.80
N GLN A 132 -22.35 -41.88 -5.06
CA GLN A 132 -21.57 -41.33 -6.17
C GLN A 132 -21.74 -39.82 -6.32
N VAL A 133 -22.95 -39.30 -6.12
CA VAL A 133 -23.22 -37.85 -6.11
C VAL A 133 -22.45 -37.18 -4.96
N MET A 134 -22.39 -37.80 -3.76
CA MET A 134 -21.63 -37.28 -2.64
C MET A 134 -20.12 -37.26 -2.90
N VAL A 135 -19.55 -38.32 -3.49
CA VAL A 135 -18.12 -38.35 -3.91
C VAL A 135 -17.84 -37.25 -4.91
N THR A 136 -18.71 -37.07 -5.91
CA THR A 136 -18.55 -36.02 -6.91
C THR A 136 -18.64 -34.63 -6.30
N ALA A 137 -19.59 -34.40 -5.39
CA ALA A 137 -19.75 -33.13 -4.69
C ALA A 137 -18.55 -32.83 -3.77
N SER A 138 -17.96 -33.85 -3.13
CA SER A 138 -16.73 -33.74 -2.35
C SER A 138 -15.54 -33.30 -3.22
N ASN A 139 -15.35 -33.92 -4.38
CA ASN A 139 -14.33 -33.52 -5.34
C ASN A 139 -14.51 -32.07 -5.85
N THR A 140 -15.76 -31.69 -6.14
CA THR A 140 -16.10 -30.33 -6.57
C THR A 140 -15.78 -29.31 -5.46
N LEU A 141 -16.16 -29.62 -4.22
CA LEU A 141 -15.91 -28.76 -3.06
C LEU A 141 -14.40 -28.55 -2.80
N THR A 142 -13.61 -29.63 -2.80
CA THR A 142 -12.16 -29.53 -2.61
C THR A 142 -11.49 -28.76 -3.75
N SER A 143 -11.90 -29.02 -5.00
CA SER A 143 -11.42 -28.25 -6.16
C SER A 143 -11.74 -26.76 -6.03
N GLN A 144 -12.91 -26.40 -5.50
CA GLN A 144 -13.31 -25.03 -5.32
C GLN A 144 -12.46 -24.34 -4.22
N PHE A 145 -12.17 -25.02 -3.10
CA PHE A 145 -11.23 -24.52 -2.09
C PHE A 145 -9.85 -24.25 -2.70
N ASN A 146 -9.32 -25.20 -3.46
CA ASN A 146 -8.03 -25.05 -4.13
C ASN A 146 -8.03 -23.88 -5.13
N ASN A 147 -9.09 -23.71 -5.92
CA ASN A 147 -9.22 -22.65 -6.90
C ASN A 147 -9.23 -21.26 -6.25
N VAL A 148 -10.07 -21.06 -5.21
CA VAL A 148 -10.15 -19.78 -4.50
C VAL A 148 -8.83 -19.47 -3.80
N SER A 149 -8.22 -20.47 -3.15
CA SER A 149 -6.92 -20.31 -2.51
C SER A 149 -5.83 -19.91 -3.52
N SER A 150 -5.80 -20.56 -4.69
CA SER A 150 -4.83 -20.25 -5.75
C SER A 150 -5.02 -18.83 -6.31
N GLN A 151 -6.26 -18.35 -6.43
CA GLN A 151 -6.54 -16.99 -6.85
C GLN A 151 -6.08 -15.96 -5.81
N LEU A 152 -6.27 -16.24 -4.52
CA LEU A 152 -5.73 -15.39 -3.44
C LEU A 152 -4.19 -15.36 -3.45
N GLU A 153 -3.54 -16.49 -3.73
CA GLU A 153 -2.08 -16.53 -3.90
C GLU A 153 -1.61 -15.73 -5.12
N ASN A 154 -2.33 -15.78 -6.24
CA ASN A 154 -2.05 -14.95 -7.41
C ASN A 154 -2.19 -13.45 -7.09
N LEU A 155 -3.21 -13.07 -6.33
CA LEU A 155 -3.35 -11.68 -5.85
C LEU A 155 -2.18 -11.28 -4.94
N ARG A 156 -1.67 -12.17 -4.09
CA ARG A 156 -0.46 -11.95 -3.29
C ARG A 156 0.77 -11.74 -4.18
N ALA A 157 0.96 -12.58 -5.18
CA ALA A 157 2.08 -12.45 -6.11
C ALA A 157 2.02 -11.12 -6.87
N ASN A 158 0.85 -10.73 -7.37
CA ASN A 158 0.62 -9.46 -8.03
C ASN A 158 0.86 -8.26 -7.09
N ASN A 159 0.44 -8.37 -5.83
CA ASN A 159 0.68 -7.36 -4.82
C ASN A 159 2.19 -7.18 -4.55
N ASN A 160 2.94 -8.28 -4.43
CA ASN A 160 4.39 -8.26 -4.26
C ASN A 160 5.11 -7.66 -5.49
N ALA A 161 4.68 -8.00 -6.71
CA ALA A 161 5.23 -7.43 -7.94
C ALA A 161 4.99 -5.91 -8.02
N TYR A 162 3.80 -5.46 -7.62
CA TYR A 162 3.49 -4.04 -7.54
C TYR A 162 4.35 -3.33 -6.48
N MET A 163 4.58 -3.94 -5.32
CA MET A 163 5.49 -3.38 -4.31
C MET A 163 6.89 -3.16 -4.88
N GLN A 164 7.41 -4.12 -5.68
CA GLN A 164 8.72 -3.98 -6.32
C GLN A 164 8.73 -2.79 -7.29
N THR A 165 7.76 -2.71 -8.21
CA THR A 165 7.64 -1.62 -9.18
C THR A 165 7.53 -0.26 -8.49
N ASN A 166 6.79 -0.19 -7.38
CA ASN A 166 6.63 1.01 -6.60
C ASN A 166 7.95 1.45 -5.94
N ILE A 167 8.69 0.51 -5.35
CA ILE A 167 10.01 0.76 -4.77
C ILE A 167 11.02 1.23 -5.82
N ASP A 168 11.02 0.63 -7.01
CA ASP A 168 11.89 1.05 -8.12
C ASP A 168 11.57 2.49 -8.54
N SER A 169 10.28 2.85 -8.60
CA SER A 169 9.83 4.22 -8.88
C SER A 169 10.27 5.21 -7.79
N ILE A 170 10.07 4.84 -6.50
CA ILE A 170 10.53 5.64 -5.35
C ILE A 170 12.03 5.89 -5.43
N ASN A 171 12.83 4.85 -5.65
CA ASN A 171 14.29 4.98 -5.76
C ASN A 171 14.71 5.87 -6.95
N SER A 172 14.02 5.79 -8.09
CA SER A 172 14.26 6.64 -9.26
C SER A 172 13.95 8.11 -8.98
N TYR A 173 12.79 8.41 -8.37
CA TYR A 173 12.44 9.78 -7.96
C TYR A 173 13.42 10.31 -6.92
N THR A 174 13.81 9.50 -5.95
CA THR A 174 14.79 9.85 -4.92
C THR A 174 16.14 10.24 -5.53
N GLN A 175 16.62 9.47 -6.51
CA GLN A 175 17.84 9.80 -7.26
C GLN A 175 17.71 11.14 -7.99
N SER A 176 16.62 11.32 -8.73
CA SER A 176 16.39 12.55 -9.51
C SER A 176 16.27 13.79 -8.63
N ILE A 177 15.65 13.67 -7.44
CA ILE A 177 15.54 14.76 -6.46
C ILE A 177 16.93 15.10 -5.87
N ALA A 178 17.75 14.09 -5.54
CA ALA A 178 19.10 14.32 -5.04
C ALA A 178 19.98 15.01 -6.08
N ASP A 179 19.88 14.62 -7.36
CA ASP A 179 20.59 15.29 -8.48
C ASP A 179 20.15 16.75 -8.64
N LEU A 180 18.84 17.02 -8.54
CA LEU A 180 18.32 18.39 -8.57
C LEU A 180 18.78 19.22 -7.36
N ASN A 181 18.81 18.63 -6.16
CA ASN A 181 19.36 19.28 -4.97
C ASN A 181 20.82 19.74 -5.19
N SER A 182 21.66 18.86 -5.74
CA SER A 182 23.04 19.18 -6.07
C SER A 182 23.16 20.35 -7.07
N LYS A 183 22.34 20.34 -8.15
CA LYS A 183 22.28 21.41 -9.15
C LYS A 183 21.80 22.73 -8.55
N ILE A 184 20.76 22.70 -7.71
CA ILE A 184 20.22 23.89 -7.04
C ILE A 184 21.26 24.49 -6.09
N ALA A 185 21.87 23.66 -5.23
CA ALA A 185 22.91 24.11 -4.31
C ALA A 185 24.14 24.68 -5.03
N SER A 186 24.52 24.11 -6.17
CA SER A 186 25.62 24.63 -7.00
C SER A 186 25.29 25.97 -7.64
N ALA A 187 24.07 26.14 -8.16
CA ALA A 187 23.62 27.41 -8.74
C ALA A 187 23.54 28.52 -7.70
N THR A 188 23.17 28.20 -6.46
CA THR A 188 23.08 29.15 -5.35
C THR A 188 24.48 29.59 -4.87
N ARG A 189 25.46 28.66 -4.80
CA ARG A 189 26.86 28.97 -4.41
C ARG A 189 27.61 29.81 -5.41
N GLY A 190 27.20 29.83 -6.69
CA GLY A 190 27.82 30.60 -7.75
C GLY A 190 27.63 32.12 -7.68
N GLY A 191 27.16 32.69 -6.58
CA GLY A 191 27.05 34.12 -6.31
C GLY A 191 25.80 34.79 -6.89
N GLY A 192 24.86 34.03 -7.45
CA GLY A 192 23.55 34.53 -7.85
C GLY A 192 22.61 34.67 -6.66
N SER A 193 22.06 35.85 -6.41
CA SER A 193 21.00 36.09 -5.42
C SER A 193 19.68 35.40 -5.80
N GLN A 194 19.66 34.59 -6.83
CA GLN A 194 18.45 34.05 -7.45
C GLN A 194 18.50 32.53 -7.53
N PHE A 195 17.47 31.89 -6.96
CA PHE A 195 17.29 30.44 -7.13
C PHE A 195 16.83 30.09 -8.56
N PRO A 196 17.26 28.95 -9.11
CA PRO A 196 16.85 28.51 -10.45
C PRO A 196 15.40 27.97 -10.40
N ASN A 197 14.41 28.86 -10.67
CA ASN A 197 12.97 28.57 -10.52
C ASN A 197 12.54 27.29 -11.26
N ASN A 198 13.05 27.03 -12.46
CA ASN A 198 12.73 25.84 -13.24
C ASN A 198 13.23 24.54 -12.58
N LEU A 199 14.40 24.55 -11.92
CA LEU A 199 14.89 23.37 -11.20
C LEU A 199 14.07 23.14 -9.92
N LEU A 200 13.62 24.23 -9.28
CA LEU A 200 12.72 24.15 -8.13
C LEU A 200 11.36 23.56 -8.52
N ASP A 201 10.78 23.97 -9.66
CA ASP A 201 9.52 23.44 -10.17
C ASP A 201 9.64 21.95 -10.54
N GLN A 202 10.72 21.54 -11.21
CA GLN A 202 11.00 20.14 -11.52
C GLN A 202 11.13 19.29 -10.26
N ARG A 203 11.81 19.81 -9.22
CA ARG A 203 11.95 19.11 -7.94
C ARG A 203 10.60 18.96 -7.23
N ASP A 204 9.80 20.02 -7.20
CA ASP A 204 8.48 19.98 -6.55
C ASP A 204 7.52 19.02 -7.27
N GLN A 205 7.61 18.91 -8.61
CA GLN A 205 6.89 17.91 -9.38
C GLN A 205 7.33 16.48 -9.02
N LEU A 206 8.63 16.24 -8.89
CA LEU A 206 9.14 14.92 -8.48
C LEU A 206 8.75 14.59 -7.03
N LEU A 207 8.74 15.59 -6.13
CA LEU A 207 8.26 15.41 -4.76
C LEU A 207 6.77 15.07 -4.71
N ALA A 208 5.94 15.66 -5.58
CA ALA A 208 4.54 15.30 -5.70
C ALA A 208 4.36 13.86 -6.19
N LYS A 209 5.09 13.44 -7.24
CA LYS A 209 5.08 12.05 -7.73
C LYS A 209 5.61 11.04 -6.69
N LEU A 210 6.63 11.41 -5.94
CA LEU A 210 7.13 10.60 -4.83
C LEU A 210 6.05 10.45 -3.75
N SER A 211 5.30 11.53 -3.46
CA SER A 211 4.23 11.52 -2.45
C SER A 211 3.07 10.59 -2.82
N GLU A 212 2.75 10.40 -4.10
CA GLU A 212 1.74 9.42 -4.55
C GLU A 212 2.13 7.98 -4.15
N ASN A 213 3.44 7.70 -4.08
CA ASN A 213 3.96 6.37 -3.81
C ASN A 213 4.21 6.12 -2.32
N ILE A 214 4.65 7.15 -1.58
CA ILE A 214 5.01 7.05 -0.17
C ILE A 214 4.78 8.39 0.54
N ASP A 215 4.44 8.38 1.82
CA ASP A 215 4.31 9.60 2.61
C ASP A 215 5.67 10.29 2.80
N VAL A 216 5.73 11.57 2.43
CA VAL A 216 6.95 12.37 2.52
C VAL A 216 6.75 13.63 3.33
N SER A 217 7.72 13.96 4.15
CA SER A 217 7.90 15.28 4.73
C SER A 217 9.23 15.89 4.29
N THR A 218 9.27 17.22 4.17
CA THR A 218 10.41 17.91 3.57
C THR A 218 10.90 19.04 4.46
N LEU A 219 12.22 19.21 4.53
CA LEU A 219 12.87 20.34 5.20
C LEU A 219 13.79 21.05 4.19
N THR A 220 13.53 22.33 3.94
CA THR A 220 14.37 23.13 3.04
C THR A 220 15.60 23.67 3.79
N ARG A 221 16.77 23.51 3.17
CA ARG A 221 18.05 24.03 3.67
C ARG A 221 18.33 25.45 3.15
N PRO A 222 19.25 26.19 3.79
CA PRO A 222 19.61 27.54 3.35
C PRO A 222 20.22 27.61 1.93
N ASP A 223 20.83 26.53 1.45
CA ASP A 223 21.40 26.43 0.10
C ASP A 223 20.36 26.09 -0.97
N GLY A 224 19.07 26.02 -0.59
CA GLY A 224 17.95 25.69 -1.48
C GLY A 224 17.74 24.19 -1.71
N SER A 225 18.61 23.32 -1.22
CA SER A 225 18.37 21.86 -1.22
C SER A 225 17.27 21.46 -0.24
N VAL A 226 16.71 20.28 -0.41
CA VAL A 226 15.62 19.74 0.43
C VAL A 226 15.99 18.38 0.96
N ASP A 227 15.91 18.22 2.28
CA ASP A 227 15.89 16.90 2.91
C ASP A 227 14.50 16.30 2.81
N VAL A 228 14.43 15.02 2.54
CA VAL A 228 13.18 14.26 2.42
C VAL A 228 13.17 13.14 3.45
N PHE A 229 12.14 13.13 4.26
CA PHE A 229 11.90 12.11 5.27
C PHE A 229 10.64 11.32 4.95
N ILE A 230 10.62 10.06 5.29
CA ILE A 230 9.51 9.13 5.10
C ILE A 230 9.05 8.53 6.43
N GLY A 231 7.80 8.10 6.47
CA GLY A 231 7.24 7.42 7.63
C GLY A 231 7.41 8.22 8.92
N GLN A 232 8.05 7.62 9.92
CA GLN A 232 8.26 8.21 11.24
C GLN A 232 9.52 9.08 11.34
N GLY A 233 10.02 9.61 10.23
CA GLY A 233 11.16 10.52 10.19
C GLY A 233 12.46 9.89 9.70
N GLN A 234 12.41 8.76 9.00
CA GLN A 234 13.60 8.19 8.36
C GLN A 234 14.02 9.06 7.17
N ALA A 235 15.30 9.45 7.14
CA ALA A 235 15.85 10.24 6.07
C ALA A 235 16.00 9.41 4.78
N LEU A 236 15.20 9.72 3.76
CA LEU A 236 15.32 9.15 2.44
C LEU A 236 16.35 9.93 1.60
N ILE A 237 16.34 11.27 1.74
CA ILE A 237 17.34 12.17 1.12
C ILE A 237 17.83 13.12 2.21
N SER A 238 19.15 13.30 2.28
CA SER A 238 19.80 14.29 3.15
C SER A 238 20.86 15.03 2.32
N GLY A 239 20.49 16.22 1.83
CA GLY A 239 21.29 16.97 0.87
C GLY A 239 21.40 16.24 -0.48
N ASP A 240 22.60 15.76 -0.81
CA ASP A 240 22.94 14.95 -1.98
C ASP A 240 23.03 13.44 -1.68
N SER A 241 23.01 13.07 -0.40
CA SER A 241 23.04 11.68 0.05
C SER A 241 21.64 11.07 0.06
N ARG A 242 21.50 9.81 -0.30
CA ARG A 242 20.22 9.09 -0.38
C ARG A 242 20.29 7.71 0.25
N SER A 243 19.18 7.30 0.85
CA SER A 243 18.92 5.91 1.22
C SER A 243 18.10 5.23 0.11
N THR A 244 18.24 3.91 -0.03
CA THR A 244 17.48 3.12 -1.00
C THR A 244 16.52 2.19 -0.28
N LEU A 245 15.32 2.04 -0.83
CA LEU A 245 14.37 1.02 -0.41
C LEU A 245 14.61 -0.25 -1.20
N THR A 246 14.46 -1.41 -0.55
CA THR A 246 14.56 -2.73 -1.17
C THR A 246 13.46 -3.64 -0.65
N LEU A 247 13.11 -4.68 -1.41
CA LEU A 247 12.23 -5.75 -0.94
C LEU A 247 13.05 -6.94 -0.49
N SER A 248 12.70 -7.48 0.68
CA SER A 248 13.24 -8.74 1.19
C SER A 248 12.09 -9.66 1.58
N SER A 249 12.31 -10.97 1.47
CA SER A 249 11.38 -11.94 2.06
C SER A 249 11.46 -11.85 3.58
N SER A 250 10.31 -11.99 4.23
CA SER A 250 10.28 -12.17 5.69
C SER A 250 11.08 -13.41 6.07
N THR A 251 11.77 -13.36 7.18
CA THR A 251 12.53 -14.51 7.70
C THR A 251 11.63 -15.65 8.15
N THR A 252 10.38 -15.34 8.49
CA THR A 252 9.39 -16.30 9.00
C THR A 252 8.30 -16.65 7.99
N ASP A 253 8.17 -15.88 6.90
CA ASP A 253 7.24 -16.14 5.80
C ASP A 253 7.89 -15.79 4.45
N PRO A 254 8.41 -16.79 3.72
CA PRO A 254 9.06 -16.55 2.42
C PRO A 254 8.14 -15.90 1.37
N MET A 255 6.82 -16.05 1.50
CA MET A 255 5.83 -15.47 0.59
C MET A 255 5.49 -14.03 0.94
N GLN A 256 5.82 -13.59 2.14
CA GLN A 256 5.64 -12.21 2.58
C GLN A 256 6.87 -11.38 2.20
N LYS A 257 6.66 -10.30 1.46
CA LYS A 257 7.69 -9.32 1.15
C LYS A 257 7.57 -8.12 2.10
N ASN A 258 8.72 -7.73 2.64
CA ASN A 258 8.86 -6.57 3.53
C ASN A 258 9.71 -5.51 2.85
N VAL A 259 9.37 -4.24 3.10
CA VAL A 259 10.14 -3.08 2.63
C VAL A 259 11.27 -2.82 3.61
N MET A 260 12.49 -2.86 3.10
CA MET A 260 13.70 -2.66 3.89
C MET A 260 14.35 -1.33 3.52
N MET A 261 14.87 -0.63 4.52
CA MET A 261 15.74 0.53 4.36
C MET A 261 16.94 0.39 5.29
N ASN A 262 18.16 0.45 4.74
CA ASN A 262 19.40 0.28 5.49
C ASN A 262 19.45 -1.01 6.35
N GLY A 263 18.82 -2.11 5.87
CA GLY A 263 18.76 -3.39 6.57
C GLY A 263 17.64 -3.53 7.62
N TYR A 264 16.83 -2.50 7.86
CA TYR A 264 15.71 -2.52 8.79
C TYR A 264 14.38 -2.63 8.04
N ASP A 265 13.43 -3.38 8.60
CA ASP A 265 12.05 -3.46 8.10
C ASP A 265 11.30 -2.16 8.43
N VAL A 266 10.85 -1.48 7.39
CA VAL A 266 10.09 -0.22 7.48
C VAL A 266 8.65 -0.36 6.93
N SER A 267 8.20 -1.57 6.63
CA SER A 267 6.90 -1.85 5.99
C SER A 267 5.70 -1.20 6.70
N ASN A 268 5.71 -1.18 8.03
CA ASN A 268 4.60 -0.68 8.85
C ASN A 268 4.80 0.79 9.29
N GLN A 269 5.80 1.49 8.76
CA GLN A 269 6.09 2.86 9.15
C GLN A 269 5.42 3.90 8.22
N PHE A 270 4.85 3.44 7.09
CA PHE A 270 4.23 4.33 6.12
C PHE A 270 2.75 4.57 6.44
N ALA A 271 2.38 5.82 6.66
CA ALA A 271 1.00 6.19 6.96
C ALA A 271 0.12 6.23 5.71
N SER A 272 0.69 6.62 4.55
CA SER A 272 0.00 6.85 3.29
C SER A 272 0.90 6.58 2.07
N GLY A 273 0.42 6.85 0.86
CA GLY A 273 1.05 6.46 -0.40
C GLY A 273 0.61 5.08 -0.88
N SER A 274 0.76 4.82 -2.17
CA SER A 274 0.33 3.54 -2.77
C SER A 274 1.04 2.33 -2.17
N LEU A 275 2.28 2.51 -1.70
CA LEU A 275 3.03 1.47 -0.97
C LEU A 275 2.33 1.10 0.35
N SER A 276 1.87 2.08 1.13
CA SER A 276 1.06 1.86 2.34
C SER A 276 -0.26 1.17 2.01
N GLY A 277 -0.94 1.59 0.93
CA GLY A 277 -2.18 0.95 0.46
C GLY A 277 -1.98 -0.53 0.13
N THR A 278 -0.83 -0.88 -0.45
CA THR A 278 -0.43 -2.25 -0.79
C THR A 278 -0.20 -3.10 0.47
N VAL A 279 0.47 -2.55 1.48
CA VAL A 279 0.70 -3.23 2.77
C VAL A 279 -0.63 -3.40 3.53
N LYS A 280 -1.45 -2.34 3.61
CA LYS A 280 -2.78 -2.39 4.23
C LYS A 280 -3.68 -3.43 3.58
N PHE A 281 -3.70 -3.52 2.24
CA PHE A 281 -4.47 -4.54 1.54
C PHE A 281 -4.04 -5.96 1.97
N ARG A 282 -2.75 -6.23 1.99
CA ARG A 282 -2.22 -7.53 2.46
C ARG A 282 -2.71 -7.85 3.86
N ASP A 283 -2.46 -6.94 4.80
CA ASP A 283 -2.63 -7.20 6.24
C ASP A 283 -4.11 -7.18 6.69
N GLN A 284 -4.96 -6.37 6.04
CA GLN A 284 -6.35 -6.16 6.47
C GLN A 284 -7.38 -6.96 5.67
N VAL A 285 -7.02 -7.37 4.43
CA VAL A 285 -7.97 -8.03 3.52
C VAL A 285 -7.46 -9.39 3.07
N LEU A 286 -6.28 -9.45 2.46
CA LEU A 286 -5.78 -10.65 1.81
C LEU A 286 -5.43 -11.76 2.82
N ASP A 287 -4.62 -11.44 3.83
CA ASP A 287 -4.19 -12.41 4.84
C ASP A 287 -5.38 -12.92 5.68
N PRO A 288 -6.27 -12.06 6.20
CA PRO A 288 -7.47 -12.51 6.90
C PRO A 288 -8.41 -13.37 6.05
N ALA A 289 -8.58 -13.02 4.77
CA ALA A 289 -9.41 -13.80 3.85
C ALA A 289 -8.84 -15.21 3.62
N GLN A 290 -7.52 -15.30 3.42
CA GLN A 290 -6.82 -16.56 3.19
C GLN A 290 -6.84 -17.44 4.45
N GLN A 291 -6.61 -16.86 5.63
CA GLN A 291 -6.69 -17.55 6.91
C GLN A 291 -8.10 -18.06 7.21
N GLN A 292 -9.12 -17.24 6.94
CA GLN A 292 -10.52 -17.63 7.19
C GLN A 292 -10.99 -18.73 6.22
N LEU A 293 -10.61 -18.64 4.95
CA LEU A 293 -10.88 -19.71 3.96
C LEU A 293 -10.24 -21.02 4.41
N GLY A 294 -9.00 -20.96 4.89
CA GLY A 294 -8.29 -22.11 5.40
C GLY A 294 -8.88 -22.68 6.69
N LEU A 295 -9.41 -21.83 7.59
CA LEU A 295 -10.13 -22.27 8.78
C LEU A 295 -11.38 -23.08 8.40
N VAL A 296 -12.16 -22.60 7.42
CA VAL A 296 -13.35 -23.31 6.95
C VAL A 296 -12.97 -24.66 6.33
N ALA A 297 -11.90 -24.69 5.50
CA ALA A 297 -11.42 -25.92 4.87
C ALA A 297 -10.90 -26.95 5.88
N ALA A 298 -10.04 -26.53 6.82
CA ALA A 298 -9.50 -27.39 7.87
C ALA A 298 -10.60 -27.89 8.79
N GLY A 299 -11.45 -26.98 9.26
CA GLY A 299 -12.55 -27.30 10.14
C GLY A 299 -13.52 -28.31 9.54
N LEU A 300 -13.96 -28.07 8.30
CA LEU A 300 -14.84 -28.97 7.58
C LEU A 300 -14.20 -30.34 7.37
N GLY A 301 -12.96 -30.39 6.88
CA GLY A 301 -12.29 -31.67 6.61
C GLY A 301 -12.05 -32.49 7.86
N ILE A 302 -11.60 -31.87 8.96
CA ILE A 302 -11.31 -32.57 10.23
C ILE A 302 -12.59 -33.02 10.89
N ALA A 303 -13.60 -32.15 11.01
CA ALA A 303 -14.88 -32.53 11.65
C ALA A 303 -15.60 -33.64 10.87
N PHE A 304 -15.59 -33.53 9.52
CA PHE A 304 -16.21 -34.55 8.69
C PHE A 304 -15.50 -35.90 8.81
N ASN A 305 -14.16 -35.91 8.81
CA ASN A 305 -13.37 -37.13 9.02
C ASN A 305 -13.63 -37.78 10.37
N GLU A 306 -13.78 -36.99 11.43
CA GLU A 306 -14.02 -37.49 12.77
C GLU A 306 -15.32 -38.28 12.85
N VAL A 307 -16.41 -37.70 12.31
CA VAL A 307 -17.71 -38.37 12.27
C VAL A 307 -17.67 -39.56 11.29
N HIS A 308 -17.04 -39.41 10.12
CA HIS A 308 -16.99 -40.49 9.12
C HIS A 308 -16.26 -41.74 9.63
N LYS A 309 -15.21 -41.59 10.44
CA LYS A 309 -14.47 -42.70 11.07
C LYS A 309 -15.28 -43.48 12.11
N GLN A 310 -16.32 -42.89 12.68
CA GLN A 310 -17.19 -43.54 13.65
C GLN A 310 -18.17 -44.50 12.99
N GLY A 311 -18.38 -44.35 11.65
CA GLY A 311 -19.32 -45.18 10.91
C GLY A 311 -18.70 -46.40 10.26
N ILE A 312 -19.56 -47.17 9.60
CA ILE A 312 -19.23 -48.38 8.85
C ILE A 312 -19.69 -48.18 7.37
N ASP A 313 -18.86 -48.61 6.43
CA ASP A 313 -19.10 -48.55 4.99
C ASP A 313 -19.94 -49.75 4.48
N LEU A 314 -20.29 -49.78 3.18
CA LEU A 314 -21.05 -50.89 2.59
C LEU A 314 -20.29 -52.21 2.55
N ASN A 315 -18.96 -52.20 2.72
CA ASN A 315 -18.11 -53.37 2.76
C ASN A 315 -17.94 -53.92 4.18
N GLY A 316 -18.56 -53.28 5.18
CA GLY A 316 -18.43 -53.62 6.59
C GLY A 316 -17.14 -53.12 7.25
N ALA A 317 -16.39 -52.26 6.56
CA ALA A 317 -15.16 -51.68 7.07
C ALA A 317 -15.46 -50.35 7.80
N ALA A 318 -14.61 -50.03 8.82
CA ALA A 318 -14.67 -48.74 9.47
C ALA A 318 -14.37 -47.59 8.48
N GLY A 319 -15.06 -46.47 8.67
CA GLY A 319 -14.86 -45.27 7.88
C GLY A 319 -13.43 -44.74 7.93
N ARG A 320 -12.99 -44.16 6.85
CA ARG A 320 -11.67 -43.55 6.69
C ARG A 320 -11.78 -42.04 6.53
N ASP A 321 -10.63 -41.35 6.40
CA ASP A 321 -10.65 -39.90 6.10
C ASP A 321 -11.32 -39.64 4.75
N MET A 322 -12.41 -38.89 4.77
CA MET A 322 -13.09 -38.38 3.56
C MET A 322 -12.28 -37.27 2.89
N PHE A 323 -11.63 -36.45 3.70
CA PHE A 323 -10.77 -35.37 3.26
C PHE A 323 -9.34 -35.59 3.75
N SER A 324 -8.37 -35.26 2.93
CA SER A 324 -6.95 -35.29 3.31
C SER A 324 -6.26 -33.97 3.01
N PHE A 325 -5.24 -33.67 3.80
CA PHE A 325 -4.39 -32.49 3.62
C PHE A 325 -2.98 -32.97 3.35
N GLN A 326 -2.32 -32.39 2.36
CA GLN A 326 -0.94 -32.73 2.01
C GLN A 326 -0.09 -31.45 2.01
N PRO A 327 0.91 -31.27 2.87
CA PRO A 327 1.31 -32.20 3.98
C PRO A 327 0.28 -32.24 5.12
N THR A 328 0.31 -33.30 5.90
CA THR A 328 -0.58 -33.49 7.06
C THR A 328 -0.18 -32.62 8.24
N GLU A 329 1.05 -32.14 8.26
CA GLU A 329 1.56 -31.23 9.28
C GLU A 329 1.22 -29.78 8.96
N ILE A 330 0.96 -28.99 9.99
CA ILE A 330 0.79 -27.54 9.90
C ILE A 330 2.15 -26.92 9.50
N PRO A 331 2.20 -26.02 8.51
CA PRO A 331 3.46 -25.37 8.13
C PRO A 331 4.08 -24.59 9.30
N VAL A 332 5.33 -24.88 9.59
CA VAL A 332 6.15 -24.19 10.60
C VAL A 332 7.40 -23.64 9.91
N TYR A 333 7.60 -22.34 10.04
CA TYR A 333 8.77 -21.65 9.48
C TYR A 333 9.68 -21.19 10.61
N ALA A 334 10.93 -21.62 10.59
CA ALA A 334 11.94 -21.23 11.57
C ALA A 334 12.64 -19.96 11.14
N ASN A 335 12.90 -19.04 12.06
CA ASN A 335 13.78 -17.91 11.80
C ASN A 335 15.24 -18.40 11.61
N ASN A 336 16.01 -17.76 10.72
CA ASN A 336 17.39 -18.15 10.37
C ASN A 336 18.38 -18.19 11.56
N GLY A 337 17.98 -17.71 12.74
CA GLY A 337 18.79 -17.70 13.97
C GLY A 337 18.45 -18.80 14.98
N ASN A 338 17.66 -19.82 14.62
CA ASN A 338 17.12 -20.79 15.59
C ASN A 338 18.11 -21.85 16.12
N ASN A 339 19.42 -21.77 15.79
CA ASN A 339 20.51 -22.55 16.36
C ASN A 339 20.16 -24.03 16.61
N GLY A 340 19.58 -24.71 15.58
CA GLY A 340 19.27 -26.13 15.65
C GLY A 340 17.95 -26.51 16.32
N GLY A 341 17.17 -25.54 16.81
CA GLY A 341 15.82 -25.79 17.36
C GLY A 341 14.82 -26.17 16.27
N GLY A 342 13.94 -27.13 16.55
CA GLY A 342 12.89 -27.60 15.65
C GLY A 342 11.56 -27.78 16.38
N VAL A 343 10.47 -27.44 15.66
CA VAL A 343 9.09 -27.57 16.15
C VAL A 343 8.23 -28.09 15.00
N THR A 344 7.31 -28.99 15.30
CA THR A 344 6.21 -29.42 14.43
C THR A 344 4.87 -29.08 15.07
N ALA A 345 3.86 -28.91 14.24
CA ALA A 345 2.50 -28.68 14.69
C ALA A 345 1.52 -29.54 13.88
N THR A 346 0.52 -30.07 14.55
CA THR A 346 -0.56 -30.88 13.95
C THR A 346 -1.91 -30.40 14.48
N PHE A 347 -2.97 -30.63 13.71
CA PHE A 347 -4.32 -30.33 14.20
C PHE A 347 -4.72 -31.27 15.36
N ASP A 348 -5.29 -30.69 16.43
CA ASP A 348 -5.93 -31.46 17.47
C ASP A 348 -7.44 -31.49 17.27
N ARG A 349 -7.93 -32.69 16.97
CA ARG A 349 -9.35 -32.93 16.65
C ARG A 349 -10.30 -32.63 17.82
N ALA A 350 -9.86 -32.89 19.04
CA ALA A 350 -10.70 -32.70 20.22
C ALA A 350 -10.95 -31.22 20.57
N THR A 351 -10.07 -30.35 20.15
CA THR A 351 -10.12 -28.89 20.41
C THR A 351 -10.27 -28.06 19.15
N LEU A 352 -10.75 -28.65 18.05
CA LEU A 352 -10.93 -27.99 16.76
C LEU A 352 -11.79 -26.72 16.84
N ASN A 353 -12.80 -26.72 17.72
CA ASN A 353 -13.64 -25.55 17.99
C ASN A 353 -12.89 -24.36 18.63
N GLN A 354 -11.62 -24.53 18.98
CA GLN A 354 -10.73 -23.46 19.46
C GLN A 354 -9.77 -22.96 18.37
N LEU A 355 -9.78 -23.56 17.18
CA LEU A 355 -8.90 -23.16 16.09
C LEU A 355 -9.31 -21.80 15.54
N HIS A 356 -8.42 -20.83 15.60
CA HIS A 356 -8.62 -19.47 15.08
C HIS A 356 -8.04 -19.29 13.66
N ALA A 357 -8.68 -18.41 12.89
CA ALA A 357 -8.12 -17.92 11.61
C ALA A 357 -6.97 -16.94 11.92
N SER A 358 -5.81 -17.48 12.23
CA SER A 358 -4.62 -16.71 12.61
C SER A 358 -3.34 -17.47 12.31
N ASP A 359 -2.28 -16.73 12.08
CA ASP A 359 -0.92 -17.21 12.21
C ASP A 359 -0.46 -17.04 13.67
N TYR A 360 0.55 -17.83 14.09
CA TYR A 360 1.06 -17.82 15.45
C TYR A 360 2.57 -17.69 15.45
N ARG A 361 3.09 -16.87 16.36
CA ARG A 361 4.52 -16.80 16.63
C ARG A 361 4.82 -17.52 17.94
N LEU A 362 5.65 -18.55 17.85
CA LEU A 362 6.17 -19.29 18.99
C LEU A 362 7.59 -18.82 19.27
N ASP A 363 7.77 -18.11 20.37
CA ASP A 363 9.08 -17.61 20.81
C ASP A 363 9.63 -18.48 21.94
N TYR A 364 10.91 -18.88 21.83
CA TYR A 364 11.66 -19.56 22.88
C TYR A 364 12.70 -18.63 23.49
N THR A 365 12.70 -18.49 24.78
CA THR A 365 13.66 -17.67 25.52
C THR A 365 13.93 -18.28 26.89
N ALA A 366 15.21 -18.49 27.20
CA ALA A 366 15.67 -18.98 28.52
C ALA A 366 14.96 -20.25 29.01
N GLY A 367 14.66 -21.20 28.13
CA GLY A 367 14.03 -22.47 28.50
C GLY A 367 12.51 -22.45 28.53
N ALA A 368 11.85 -21.36 28.17
CA ALA A 368 10.42 -21.21 28.14
C ALA A 368 9.89 -20.86 26.74
N TYR A 369 8.75 -21.43 26.39
CA TYR A 369 8.01 -21.10 25.18
C TYR A 369 6.86 -20.13 25.47
N SER A 370 6.65 -19.18 24.57
CA SER A 370 5.46 -18.35 24.55
C SER A 370 4.85 -18.31 23.15
N LEU A 371 3.55 -18.57 23.05
CA LEU A 371 2.79 -18.54 21.82
C LEU A 371 2.01 -17.23 21.73
N THR A 372 2.23 -16.48 20.65
CA THR A 372 1.48 -15.25 20.36
C THR A 372 0.60 -15.46 19.14
N ARG A 373 -0.72 -15.34 19.30
CA ARG A 373 -1.68 -15.31 18.20
C ARG A 373 -1.61 -13.95 17.52
N LEU A 374 -1.33 -13.89 16.21
CA LEU A 374 -1.06 -12.63 15.53
C LEU A 374 -2.32 -11.84 15.16
N SER A 375 -3.49 -12.47 15.10
CA SER A 375 -4.75 -11.77 14.76
C SER A 375 -5.22 -10.78 15.84
N ASP A 376 -4.88 -11.03 17.11
CA ASP A 376 -5.30 -10.22 18.27
C ASP A 376 -4.18 -9.94 19.27
N ASN A 377 -2.95 -10.38 18.96
CA ASN A 377 -1.77 -10.29 19.81
C ASN A 377 -1.92 -10.99 21.20
N THR A 378 -2.84 -11.94 21.30
CA THR A 378 -3.00 -12.74 22.53
C THR A 378 -1.77 -13.60 22.75
N LYS A 379 -1.13 -13.43 23.91
CA LYS A 379 0.08 -14.17 24.29
C LYS A 379 -0.23 -15.19 25.37
N VAL A 380 0.11 -16.46 25.11
CA VAL A 380 -0.02 -17.58 26.04
C VAL A 380 1.38 -18.09 26.40
N MET A 381 1.70 -18.13 27.69
CA MET A 381 2.93 -18.79 28.16
C MET A 381 2.66 -20.29 28.21
N LEU A 382 3.50 -21.07 27.56
CA LEU A 382 3.37 -22.53 27.58
C LEU A 382 3.97 -23.10 28.88
N PRO A 383 3.49 -24.26 29.36
CA PRO A 383 3.93 -24.84 30.65
C PRO A 383 5.46 -25.03 30.70
N THR A 384 6.03 -24.86 31.89
CA THR A 384 7.42 -25.22 32.19
C THR A 384 7.61 -26.73 32.07
N GLY A 385 8.43 -27.20 31.14
CA GLY A 385 8.55 -28.61 30.77
C GLY A 385 8.14 -28.83 29.32
N GLY A 386 7.64 -27.79 28.70
CA GLY A 386 7.62 -27.58 27.29
C GLY A 386 6.49 -28.23 26.50
N LEU A 387 6.90 -28.77 25.44
CA LEU A 387 6.13 -29.42 24.41
C LEU A 387 6.24 -30.94 24.54
N PRO A 388 5.22 -31.74 24.18
CA PRO A 388 4.06 -31.31 23.40
C PRO A 388 2.99 -30.62 24.26
N THR A 389 2.30 -29.64 23.67
CA THR A 389 1.15 -28.98 24.29
C THR A 389 0.06 -28.69 23.26
N THR A 390 -1.22 -28.77 23.71
CA THR A 390 -2.36 -28.44 22.86
C THR A 390 -2.86 -27.05 23.20
N VAL A 391 -2.98 -26.22 22.20
CA VAL A 391 -3.47 -24.84 22.31
C VAL A 391 -4.14 -24.41 21.00
N ASP A 392 -5.27 -23.72 21.07
CA ASP A 392 -6.00 -23.19 19.91
C ASP A 392 -6.23 -24.24 18.80
N GLY A 393 -6.61 -25.47 19.14
CA GLY A 393 -6.88 -26.51 18.13
C GLY A 393 -5.64 -27.15 17.49
N MET A 394 -4.47 -26.90 18.05
CA MET A 394 -3.19 -27.45 17.55
C MET A 394 -2.41 -28.13 18.66
N THR A 395 -1.78 -29.27 18.35
CA THR A 395 -0.74 -29.86 19.18
C THR A 395 0.63 -29.44 18.62
N ILE A 396 1.39 -28.70 19.42
CA ILE A 396 2.74 -28.25 19.11
C ILE A 396 3.74 -29.18 19.79
N THR A 397 4.69 -29.72 19.04
CA THR A 397 5.69 -30.68 19.51
C THR A 397 7.09 -30.17 19.21
N GLU A 398 7.97 -30.22 20.19
CA GLU A 398 9.40 -29.93 20.01
C GLU A 398 10.10 -31.16 19.41
N THR A 399 10.83 -30.95 18.33
CA THR A 399 11.68 -31.99 17.70
C THR A 399 13.13 -31.86 18.09
N SER A 400 13.58 -30.65 18.41
CA SER A 400 14.90 -30.36 18.96
C SER A 400 14.89 -29.07 19.76
N VAL A 401 15.60 -29.03 20.90
CA VAL A 401 15.66 -27.85 21.79
C VAL A 401 16.51 -26.76 21.15
N PRO A 402 16.00 -25.52 21.04
CA PRO A 402 16.79 -24.40 20.56
C PRO A 402 17.93 -24.04 21.51
N VAL A 403 19.07 -23.63 20.99
CA VAL A 403 20.18 -23.08 21.78
C VAL A 403 20.08 -21.55 21.80
N GLY A 404 19.75 -20.96 22.95
CA GLY A 404 19.59 -19.53 23.13
C GLY A 404 18.17 -19.04 22.90
N THR A 405 17.96 -18.11 21.97
CA THR A 405 16.63 -17.63 21.59
C THR A 405 16.24 -18.19 20.21
N ALA A 406 14.96 -18.54 20.05
CA ALA A 406 14.41 -19.01 18.78
C ALA A 406 13.00 -18.45 18.57
N SER A 407 12.61 -18.32 17.31
CA SER A 407 11.26 -17.90 16.95
C SER A 407 10.77 -18.72 15.75
N PHE A 408 9.55 -19.20 15.83
CA PHE A 408 8.89 -20.02 14.81
C PHE A 408 7.56 -19.39 14.44
N MET A 409 7.25 -19.37 13.13
CA MET A 409 5.94 -18.99 12.62
C MET A 409 5.13 -20.24 12.31
N ILE A 410 4.02 -20.46 13.00
CA ILE A 410 3.08 -21.57 12.82
C ILE A 410 1.87 -21.04 12.06
N ARG A 411 1.50 -21.67 10.94
CA ARG A 411 0.44 -21.20 10.04
C ARG A 411 -0.63 -22.27 9.80
N PRO A 412 -1.52 -22.52 10.75
CA PRO A 412 -2.43 -23.67 10.71
C PRO A 412 -3.43 -23.61 9.56
N THR A 413 -3.92 -22.42 9.23
CA THR A 413 -4.99 -22.25 8.24
C THR A 413 -4.48 -21.86 6.85
N TYR A 414 -3.25 -21.37 6.73
CA TYR A 414 -2.73 -20.73 5.50
C TYR A 414 -2.80 -21.62 4.25
N GLN A 415 -2.43 -22.91 4.37
CA GLN A 415 -2.40 -23.84 3.23
C GLN A 415 -3.56 -24.86 3.25
N ALA A 416 -4.41 -24.85 4.26
CA ALA A 416 -5.45 -25.86 4.41
C ALA A 416 -6.43 -25.87 3.22
N ALA A 417 -6.89 -24.71 2.77
CA ALA A 417 -7.76 -24.59 1.60
C ALA A 417 -7.09 -24.97 0.27
N LYS A 418 -5.77 -24.77 0.16
CA LYS A 418 -5.00 -25.14 -1.03
C LYS A 418 -4.77 -26.64 -1.13
N ASN A 419 -4.58 -27.28 0.01
CA ASN A 419 -4.07 -28.65 0.10
C ASN A 419 -5.15 -29.68 0.45
N ILE A 420 -6.40 -29.24 0.65
CA ILE A 420 -7.53 -30.17 0.88
C ILE A 420 -7.83 -30.95 -0.39
N THR A 421 -7.97 -32.28 -0.25
CA THR A 421 -8.34 -33.20 -1.33
C THR A 421 -9.37 -34.20 -0.83
N SER A 422 -10.18 -34.76 -1.72
CA SER A 422 -11.07 -35.88 -1.39
C SER A 422 -10.27 -37.18 -1.34
N GLY A 423 -10.39 -37.89 -0.21
CA GLY A 423 -9.70 -39.17 0.04
C GLY A 423 -10.49 -40.41 -0.38
N ILE A 424 -11.77 -40.25 -0.74
CA ILE A 424 -12.66 -41.35 -1.13
C ILE A 424 -12.98 -41.26 -2.62
N VAL A 425 -12.72 -42.33 -3.34
CA VAL A 425 -13.00 -42.47 -4.77
C VAL A 425 -14.13 -43.47 -5.02
N ASP A 426 -14.17 -44.55 -4.22
CA ASP A 426 -15.18 -45.59 -4.30
C ASP A 426 -16.40 -45.22 -3.45
N PRO A 427 -17.60 -45.07 -4.03
CA PRO A 427 -18.83 -44.73 -3.29
C PRO A 427 -19.19 -45.73 -2.22
N THR A 428 -18.77 -47.00 -2.31
CA THR A 428 -19.01 -48.02 -1.27
C THR A 428 -18.30 -47.72 0.05
N GLN A 429 -17.22 -46.93 0.01
CA GLN A 429 -16.40 -46.58 1.17
C GLN A 429 -16.98 -45.44 2.03
N ILE A 430 -18.11 -44.84 1.64
CA ILE A 430 -18.80 -43.87 2.50
C ILE A 430 -19.40 -44.60 3.71
N ALA A 431 -18.99 -44.21 4.92
CA ALA A 431 -19.43 -44.79 6.17
C ALA A 431 -20.76 -44.17 6.61
N ALA A 432 -21.88 -44.73 6.18
CA ALA A 432 -23.22 -44.23 6.46
C ALA A 432 -23.87 -44.86 7.70
N ALA A 433 -23.55 -46.11 8.01
CA ALA A 433 -24.10 -46.88 9.15
C ALA A 433 -23.24 -46.68 10.42
N ASP A 434 -23.81 -47.07 11.60
CA ASP A 434 -23.10 -47.02 12.89
C ASP A 434 -22.68 -48.42 13.42
N GLY A 435 -22.92 -49.49 12.66
CA GLY A 435 -22.53 -50.85 13.01
C GLY A 435 -23.67 -51.83 13.20
N ASN A 436 -24.94 -51.41 13.21
CA ASN A 436 -26.10 -52.28 13.42
C ASN A 436 -26.68 -52.87 12.13
N GLY A 437 -26.25 -52.35 10.95
CA GLY A 437 -26.67 -52.89 9.66
C GLY A 437 -26.28 -51.96 8.49
N MET A 438 -26.00 -52.55 7.32
CA MET A 438 -25.57 -51.78 6.12
C MET A 438 -26.64 -50.82 5.58
N GLY A 439 -27.90 -50.96 5.95
CA GLY A 439 -29.01 -50.08 5.57
C GLY A 439 -29.30 -48.95 6.55
N GLU A 440 -28.57 -48.85 7.63
CA GLU A 440 -28.72 -47.77 8.62
C GLU A 440 -28.06 -46.48 8.16
N ASN A 441 -28.59 -45.36 8.65
CA ASN A 441 -28.16 -44.01 8.24
C ASN A 441 -27.73 -43.14 9.42
N VAL A 442 -27.49 -43.72 10.59
CA VAL A 442 -27.18 -42.94 11.80
C VAL A 442 -25.94 -42.07 11.60
N ASN A 443 -24.87 -42.64 11.06
CA ASN A 443 -23.64 -41.89 10.79
C ASN A 443 -23.82 -40.89 9.65
N ALA A 444 -24.58 -41.22 8.58
CA ALA A 444 -24.88 -40.28 7.50
C ALA A 444 -25.71 -39.08 7.99
N LEU A 445 -26.64 -39.28 8.91
CA LEU A 445 -27.37 -38.18 9.58
C LEU A 445 -26.46 -37.33 10.46
N ALA A 446 -25.49 -37.94 11.15
CA ALA A 446 -24.49 -37.19 11.92
C ALA A 446 -23.59 -36.33 11.00
N LEU A 447 -23.15 -36.88 9.84
CA LEU A 447 -22.42 -36.14 8.83
C LEU A 447 -23.24 -34.96 8.24
N ALA A 448 -24.53 -35.19 7.99
CA ALA A 448 -25.43 -34.15 7.47
C ALA A 448 -25.65 -33.01 8.49
N ARG A 449 -25.70 -33.31 9.79
CA ARG A 449 -25.86 -32.30 10.85
C ARG A 449 -24.70 -31.35 10.95
N LEU A 450 -23.48 -31.69 10.49
CA LEU A 450 -22.34 -30.82 10.46
C LEU A 450 -22.57 -29.55 9.61
N GLU A 451 -23.56 -29.55 8.70
CA GLU A 451 -23.95 -28.34 7.93
C GLU A 451 -24.37 -27.18 8.85
N THR A 452 -25.12 -27.50 9.91
CA THR A 452 -25.73 -26.52 10.80
C THR A 452 -25.08 -26.48 12.18
N GLU A 453 -24.26 -27.48 12.51
CA GLU A 453 -23.61 -27.61 13.80
C GLU A 453 -22.53 -26.54 14.00
N SER A 454 -22.44 -26.06 15.23
CA SER A 454 -21.47 -25.02 15.63
C SER A 454 -20.10 -25.65 15.91
N THR A 455 -19.42 -26.07 14.85
CA THR A 455 -18.16 -26.83 14.94
C THR A 455 -16.91 -25.95 14.96
N LEU A 456 -17.03 -24.68 14.55
CA LEU A 456 -15.92 -23.73 14.52
C LEU A 456 -15.89 -22.81 15.74
N VAL A 457 -14.79 -22.07 15.89
CA VAL A 457 -14.61 -21.07 16.94
C VAL A 457 -15.78 -20.08 17.00
N GLU A 458 -16.11 -19.62 18.21
CA GLU A 458 -17.25 -18.72 18.45
C GLU A 458 -18.63 -19.36 18.17
N GLY A 459 -18.72 -20.68 18.11
CA GLY A 459 -19.99 -21.39 17.92
C GLY A 459 -20.59 -21.20 16.53
N LYS A 460 -19.77 -21.08 15.48
CA LYS A 460 -20.22 -20.87 14.10
C LYS A 460 -20.23 -22.17 13.32
N SER A 461 -21.20 -22.29 12.40
CA SER A 461 -21.15 -23.31 11.35
C SER A 461 -20.17 -22.91 10.24
N PHE A 462 -19.81 -23.87 9.38
CA PHE A 462 -18.92 -23.60 8.21
C PHE A 462 -19.50 -22.54 7.29
N ASN A 463 -20.79 -22.59 7.03
CA ASN A 463 -21.48 -21.64 6.16
C ASN A 463 -21.50 -20.23 6.79
N GLN A 464 -21.82 -20.12 8.08
CA GLN A 464 -21.78 -18.83 8.80
C GLN A 464 -20.38 -18.23 8.81
N SER A 465 -19.36 -19.05 9.01
CA SER A 465 -17.96 -18.62 9.02
C SER A 465 -17.53 -18.08 7.63
N TYR A 466 -17.91 -18.78 6.55
CA TYR A 466 -17.66 -18.32 5.20
C TYR A 466 -18.43 -17.02 4.87
N GLN A 467 -19.72 -16.96 5.19
CA GLN A 467 -20.54 -15.76 4.95
C GLN A 467 -20.01 -14.53 5.71
N GLN A 468 -19.51 -14.72 6.94
CA GLN A 468 -18.88 -13.65 7.70
C GLN A 468 -17.61 -13.13 6.99
N MET A 469 -16.80 -14.03 6.43
CA MET A 469 -15.64 -13.63 5.61
C MET A 469 -16.06 -12.77 4.41
N VAL A 470 -17.04 -13.22 3.64
CA VAL A 470 -17.58 -12.48 2.49
C VAL A 470 -18.11 -11.12 2.92
N ALA A 471 -18.91 -11.06 3.99
CA ALA A 471 -19.44 -9.82 4.53
C ALA A 471 -18.34 -8.86 5.00
N ARG A 472 -17.27 -9.36 5.63
CA ARG A 472 -16.12 -8.56 6.05
C ARG A 472 -15.39 -7.96 4.84
N VAL A 473 -15.14 -8.75 3.80
CA VAL A 473 -14.50 -8.28 2.57
C VAL A 473 -15.37 -7.24 1.88
N GLY A 474 -16.68 -7.49 1.70
CA GLY A 474 -17.62 -6.53 1.10
C GLY A 474 -17.72 -5.22 1.87
N THR A 475 -17.73 -5.28 3.21
CA THR A 475 -17.69 -4.07 4.06
C THR A 475 -16.40 -3.30 3.85
N SER A 476 -15.25 -3.99 3.77
CA SER A 476 -13.95 -3.37 3.50
C SER A 476 -13.90 -2.74 2.11
N ALA A 477 -14.47 -3.41 1.08
CA ALA A 477 -14.55 -2.88 -0.29
C ALA A 477 -15.41 -1.61 -0.37
N ASN A 478 -16.55 -1.60 0.32
CA ASN A 478 -17.41 -0.40 0.39
C ASN A 478 -16.69 0.76 1.11
N ALA A 479 -16.13 0.50 2.28
CA ALA A 479 -15.37 1.51 3.03
C ALA A 479 -14.19 2.07 2.22
N ALA A 480 -13.48 1.22 1.47
CA ALA A 480 -12.41 1.62 0.58
C ALA A 480 -12.90 2.52 -0.57
N SER A 481 -14.05 2.20 -1.17
CA SER A 481 -14.67 3.00 -2.25
C SER A 481 -15.08 4.40 -1.76
N VAL A 482 -15.70 4.47 -0.57
CA VAL A 482 -16.07 5.76 0.06
C VAL A 482 -14.81 6.57 0.38
N SER A 483 -13.77 5.93 0.95
CA SER A 483 -12.50 6.58 1.25
C SER A 483 -11.82 7.12 0.00
N LEU A 484 -11.76 6.34 -1.09
CA LEU A 484 -11.20 6.77 -2.37
C LEU A 484 -11.93 8.01 -2.91
N SER A 485 -13.26 8.01 -2.89
CA SER A 485 -14.07 9.14 -3.36
C SER A 485 -13.79 10.42 -2.55
N ALA A 486 -13.68 10.30 -1.23
CA ALA A 486 -13.34 11.42 -0.36
C ALA A 486 -11.92 11.95 -0.61
N GLN A 487 -10.91 11.06 -0.72
CA GLN A 487 -9.53 11.47 -0.97
C GLN A 487 -9.36 12.10 -2.35
N LYS A 488 -10.08 11.62 -3.35
CA LYS A 488 -10.10 12.21 -4.69
C LYS A 488 -10.66 13.64 -4.67
N ALA A 489 -11.74 13.89 -3.93
CA ALA A 489 -12.30 15.22 -3.79
C ALA A 489 -11.32 16.18 -3.08
N LEU A 490 -10.67 15.74 -2.00
CA LEU A 490 -9.68 16.53 -1.27
C LEU A 490 -8.44 16.85 -2.13
N ASN A 491 -7.96 15.87 -2.89
CA ASN A 491 -6.82 16.08 -3.79
C ASN A 491 -7.17 17.05 -4.91
N ASN A 492 -8.35 16.94 -5.52
CA ASN A 492 -8.82 17.89 -6.53
C ASN A 492 -8.87 19.32 -5.97
N GLN A 493 -9.40 19.50 -4.76
CA GLN A 493 -9.42 20.81 -4.09
C GLN A 493 -8.01 21.36 -3.85
N ALA A 494 -7.03 20.53 -3.46
CA ALA A 494 -5.66 20.96 -3.28
C ALA A 494 -5.00 21.37 -4.61
N VAL A 495 -5.26 20.63 -5.69
CA VAL A 495 -4.77 20.93 -7.05
C VAL A 495 -5.39 22.26 -7.54
N GLU A 496 -6.68 22.47 -7.34
CA GLU A 496 -7.35 23.73 -7.69
C GLU A 496 -6.79 24.93 -6.89
N ALA A 497 -6.55 24.75 -5.59
CA ALA A 497 -5.93 25.79 -4.77
C ALA A 497 -4.54 26.17 -5.29
N ARG A 498 -3.73 25.20 -5.74
CA ARG A 498 -2.44 25.49 -6.39
C ARG A 498 -2.61 26.19 -7.72
N ALA A 499 -3.53 25.75 -8.56
CA ALA A 499 -3.78 26.35 -9.86
C ALA A 499 -4.21 27.82 -9.72
N ASN A 500 -5.03 28.15 -8.74
CA ASN A 500 -5.47 29.51 -8.44
C ASN A 500 -4.33 30.40 -7.91
N PHE A 501 -3.37 29.84 -7.16
CA PHE A 501 -2.26 30.60 -6.58
C PHE A 501 -1.05 30.73 -7.51
N ALA A 502 -0.63 29.63 -8.15
CA ALA A 502 0.62 29.53 -8.90
C ALA A 502 0.41 29.30 -10.40
N GLY A 503 -0.82 29.16 -10.85
CA GLY A 503 -1.15 28.97 -12.26
C GLY A 503 -0.95 30.26 -13.08
N VAL A 504 -0.76 30.08 -14.38
CA VAL A 504 -0.66 31.19 -15.34
C VAL A 504 -2.05 31.50 -15.88
N ASN A 505 -2.50 32.73 -15.69
CA ASN A 505 -3.73 33.26 -16.31
C ASN A 505 -3.35 34.07 -17.57
N LEU A 506 -3.78 33.63 -18.75
CA LEU A 506 -3.42 34.25 -20.02
C LEU A 506 -3.92 35.70 -20.11
N ASP A 507 -5.08 36.04 -19.56
CA ASP A 507 -5.63 37.38 -19.59
C ASP A 507 -4.78 38.35 -18.75
N GLU A 508 -4.37 37.91 -17.55
CA GLU A 508 -3.46 38.68 -16.70
C GLU A 508 -2.08 38.87 -17.34
N GLU A 509 -1.53 37.81 -17.94
CA GLU A 509 -0.22 37.92 -18.61
C GLU A 509 -0.30 38.79 -19.85
N ALA A 510 -1.39 38.76 -20.63
CA ALA A 510 -1.61 39.65 -21.75
C ALA A 510 -1.68 41.12 -21.30
N ALA A 511 -2.44 41.42 -20.23
CA ALA A 511 -2.50 42.74 -19.63
C ALA A 511 -1.12 43.22 -19.13
N ASN A 512 -0.35 42.36 -18.48
CA ASN A 512 1.01 42.63 -18.02
C ASN A 512 1.96 42.90 -19.20
N LEU A 513 1.84 42.15 -20.28
CA LEU A 513 2.66 42.34 -21.49
C LEU A 513 2.43 43.71 -22.13
N ILE A 514 1.16 44.12 -22.27
CA ILE A 514 0.79 45.47 -22.78
C ILE A 514 1.32 46.55 -21.82
N LYS A 515 1.16 46.38 -20.52
CA LYS A 515 1.66 47.33 -19.51
C LYS A 515 3.18 47.52 -19.61
N PHE A 516 3.93 46.43 -19.68
CA PHE A 516 5.39 46.49 -19.76
C PHE A 516 5.86 46.98 -21.12
N GLN A 517 5.15 46.69 -22.21
CA GLN A 517 5.43 47.24 -23.54
C GLN A 517 5.27 48.76 -23.58
N ASN A 518 4.16 49.28 -23.01
CA ASN A 518 3.94 50.73 -22.93
C ASN A 518 5.00 51.43 -22.06
N ALA A 519 5.38 50.82 -20.93
CA ALA A 519 6.41 51.33 -20.04
C ALA A 519 7.80 51.31 -20.70
N TYR A 520 8.10 50.28 -21.49
CA TYR A 520 9.32 50.19 -22.29
C TYR A 520 9.38 51.29 -23.36
N GLN A 521 8.28 51.52 -24.09
CA GLN A 521 8.18 52.60 -25.09
C GLN A 521 8.34 53.98 -24.46
N ALA A 522 7.70 54.22 -23.31
CA ALA A 522 7.86 55.48 -22.57
C ALA A 522 9.32 55.72 -22.15
N SER A 523 9.99 54.68 -21.62
CA SER A 523 11.43 54.77 -21.26
C SER A 523 12.31 55.04 -22.46
N SER A 524 12.01 54.44 -23.61
CA SER A 524 12.71 54.69 -24.88
C SER A 524 12.56 56.13 -25.38
N GLN A 525 11.38 56.73 -25.23
CA GLN A 525 11.12 58.14 -25.55
C GLN A 525 11.92 59.08 -24.65
N VAL A 526 12.00 58.80 -23.33
CA VAL A 526 12.83 59.58 -22.39
C VAL A 526 14.30 59.55 -22.79
N ILE A 527 14.82 58.39 -23.26
CA ILE A 527 16.19 58.28 -23.79
C ILE A 527 16.37 59.19 -25.05
N ALA A 528 15.43 59.17 -25.99
CA ALA A 528 15.49 60.01 -27.18
C ALA A 528 15.48 61.52 -26.85
N ILE A 529 14.62 61.93 -25.94
CA ILE A 529 14.54 63.32 -25.44
C ILE A 529 15.87 63.71 -24.73
N SER A 530 16.39 62.83 -23.88
CA SER A 530 17.67 63.06 -23.18
C SER A 530 18.83 63.24 -24.14
N ARG A 531 18.89 62.46 -25.25
CA ARG A 531 19.86 62.63 -26.32
C ARG A 531 19.72 63.98 -27.01
N SER A 532 18.50 64.35 -27.43
CA SER A 532 18.23 65.64 -28.06
C SER A 532 18.62 66.83 -27.17
N LEU A 533 18.35 66.75 -25.89
CA LEU A 533 18.78 67.75 -24.91
C LEU A 533 20.32 67.81 -24.81
N PHE A 534 20.99 66.70 -24.83
CA PHE A 534 22.44 66.62 -24.79
C PHE A 534 23.08 67.24 -26.09
N ASP A 535 22.54 66.90 -27.26
CA ASP A 535 22.97 67.44 -28.52
C ASP A 535 22.76 68.96 -28.60
N SER A 536 21.62 69.45 -28.07
CA SER A 536 21.34 70.90 -27.97
C SER A 536 22.30 71.62 -27.05
N LEU A 537 22.66 71.00 -25.88
CA LEU A 537 23.66 71.55 -24.99
C LEU A 537 25.06 71.60 -25.62
N LEU A 538 25.46 70.58 -26.36
CA LEU A 538 26.72 70.58 -27.11
C LEU A 538 26.76 71.65 -28.21
N ALA A 539 25.62 71.85 -28.90
CA ALA A 539 25.51 72.90 -29.92
C ALA A 539 25.56 74.32 -29.31
N ALA A 540 25.10 74.51 -28.08
CA ALA A 540 25.12 75.78 -27.36
C ALA A 540 26.50 76.16 -26.76
N VAL A 541 27.40 75.17 -26.60
CA VAL A 541 28.78 75.37 -26.05
C VAL A 541 29.85 75.46 -27.19
N ARG A 542 29.47 75.18 -28.41
CA ARG A 542 30.28 75.45 -29.59
C ARG A 542 30.05 76.86 -30.12
#